data_88ca984c3b5f2e55594f6289d47dce09
#
_entry.id   88ca984c3b5f2e55594f6289d47dce09
#
_cell.length_a   1.000
_cell.length_b   1.000
_cell.length_c   1.000
_cell.angle_alpha   90.00
_cell.angle_beta   90.00
_cell.angle_gamma   90.00
#
_symmetry.space_group_name_H-M   'P 1'
#
loop_
_entity.id
_entity.type
_entity.pdbx_description
1 polymer ?
#
loop_
_entity_poly.entity_id
_entity_poly.type
_entity_poly.pdbx_seq_one_letter_code
_entity_poly.pdbx_strand_id
1 'polypeptide(L)'
;MKKRLLLGSAFLALAACQSPFSKTGEVESYRRPASTEELLTGSQKVLNDLNNPQIFNPQTCAKFVNQVTDYLYYLPADHFIPKTPAEVELLKTRGSEVMDTIFQIRVVLHDKLQEFDSRNELSKECITEIREGFQYARFSEEYLLEWLYNQKVFKFEKAPIMANTKPSTWTNPKFADFKLKSGDVMLVRGKSHVSAMIARIGDEEGNFSHLALVGEDKAGKKFVVEALIQYGVIVTPLEEWRKAEDARVALYRQPDEALAKSAARKMYDIAKAALDKKKGIRYDFAMDDDDYSTIFCSEVIRMAYDKASNGRFMVPKYRSGATKFKNTDYLKSLGVSKTSLFAPYDIEVDPRFDFVAEYRWYPLLRQVRMQDAVLQSIYTWMIEKGYEYHWAPQHSIKSYFAKFVRQFGIAEDTLPKYMPIGSIKTNVQFEAVAKTLEKNIYAKEAEFYKKKGYLPSFQDMMKINEEYRYQDCKKQQAFREATRYPNDRDIGGNPASSQFHYFFYNKSKDCK
;
A
#
# COMPACT_ATOMS: atom_id res chain seq x y z
N MET A 1 58.20 -33.46 -18.34
CA MET A 1 57.02 -33.39 -17.47
C MET A 1 56.17 -32.14 -17.83
N LYS A 2 55.09 -32.38 -18.56
CA LYS A 2 54.21 -31.30 -19.09
C LYS A 2 53.13 -30.93 -18.05
N LYS A 3 53.11 -29.68 -17.56
CA LYS A 3 51.99 -29.13 -16.79
C LYS A 3 50.98 -28.53 -17.77
N ARG A 4 49.77 -29.09 -17.77
CA ARG A 4 48.60 -28.53 -18.47
C ARG A 4 47.99 -27.41 -17.60
N LEU A 5 47.92 -26.21 -18.15
CA LEU A 5 47.06 -25.15 -17.64
C LEU A 5 45.61 -25.48 -18.03
N LEU A 6 44.75 -25.59 -17.05
CA LEU A 6 43.30 -25.58 -17.19
C LEU A 6 42.82 -24.12 -17.08
N LEU A 7 42.38 -23.54 -18.20
CA LEU A 7 41.61 -22.31 -18.21
C LEU A 7 40.19 -22.63 -17.71
N GLY A 8 39.91 -22.20 -16.51
CA GLY A 8 38.56 -22.18 -15.99
C GLY A 8 37.77 -20.99 -16.53
N SER A 9 36.81 -21.26 -17.40
CA SER A 9 35.81 -20.27 -17.83
C SER A 9 34.93 -19.89 -16.67
N ALA A 10 35.13 -18.69 -16.13
CA ALA A 10 34.21 -18.11 -15.16
C ALA A 10 32.95 -17.68 -15.90
N PHE A 11 31.92 -18.49 -15.83
CA PHE A 11 30.55 -18.06 -16.11
C PHE A 11 30.16 -17.03 -15.04
N LEU A 12 30.09 -15.76 -15.40
CA LEU A 12 29.40 -14.72 -14.65
C LEU A 12 27.91 -15.05 -14.70
N ALA A 13 27.47 -15.76 -13.67
CA ALA A 13 26.04 -15.82 -13.36
C ALA A 13 25.59 -14.39 -12.96
N LEU A 14 24.88 -13.74 -13.85
CA LEU A 14 24.04 -12.59 -13.52
C LEU A 14 23.04 -13.10 -12.47
N ALA A 15 23.34 -12.84 -11.19
CA ALA A 15 22.37 -12.99 -10.13
C ALA A 15 21.24 -12.01 -10.45
N ALA A 16 20.15 -12.54 -10.98
CA ALA A 16 18.89 -11.83 -11.02
C ALA A 16 18.59 -11.38 -9.57
N CYS A 17 18.34 -10.09 -9.37
CA CYS A 17 17.78 -9.60 -8.11
C CYS A 17 16.50 -10.37 -7.86
N GLN A 18 16.59 -11.37 -7.00
CA GLN A 18 15.43 -12.07 -6.49
C GLN A 18 14.74 -11.10 -5.54
N SER A 19 13.46 -10.88 -5.76
CA SER A 19 12.58 -10.25 -4.80
C SER A 19 12.71 -10.99 -3.46
N PRO A 20 12.56 -10.31 -2.29
CA PRO A 20 12.58 -10.96 -0.99
C PRO A 20 11.58 -12.11 -0.85
N PHE A 21 10.66 -12.21 -1.78
CA PHE A 21 9.61 -13.22 -1.87
C PHE A 21 9.84 -14.29 -2.94
N SER A 22 10.99 -14.32 -3.60
CA SER A 22 11.33 -15.39 -4.56
C SER A 22 11.60 -16.69 -3.79
N LYS A 23 10.55 -17.37 -3.40
CA LYS A 23 10.62 -18.79 -3.03
C LYS A 23 10.90 -19.58 -4.31
N THR A 24 12.17 -19.87 -4.57
CA THR A 24 12.60 -20.82 -5.61
C THR A 24 12.10 -22.21 -5.26
N GLY A 25 11.15 -22.69 -5.99
CA GLY A 25 10.68 -24.06 -5.89
C GLY A 25 9.60 -24.30 -6.93
N GLU A 26 9.98 -25.01 -8.00
CA GLU A 26 9.15 -25.71 -8.96
C GLU A 26 7.64 -25.61 -8.75
N VAL A 27 6.97 -24.71 -9.48
CA VAL A 27 5.59 -24.95 -9.88
C VAL A 27 5.28 -24.19 -11.17
N GLU A 28 5.29 -24.89 -12.27
CA GLU A 28 4.74 -24.46 -13.56
C GLU A 28 3.22 -24.48 -13.55
N SER A 29 2.53 -23.69 -12.75
CA SER A 29 1.07 -23.75 -12.82
C SER A 29 0.46 -22.63 -13.64
N TYR A 30 1.04 -21.45 -13.65
CA TYR A 30 0.55 -20.36 -14.52
C TYR A 30 1.71 -19.80 -15.33
N ARG A 31 1.75 -20.22 -16.61
CA ARG A 31 2.72 -19.71 -17.56
C ARG A 31 2.47 -18.23 -17.79
N ARG A 32 3.50 -17.43 -17.78
CA ARG A 32 3.44 -16.02 -18.16
C ARG A 32 2.88 -15.89 -19.58
N PRO A 33 1.85 -15.08 -19.82
CA PRO A 33 1.26 -14.95 -21.14
C PRO A 33 2.27 -14.33 -22.10
N ALA A 34 2.43 -14.93 -23.27
CA ALA A 34 3.29 -14.44 -24.34
C ALA A 34 2.55 -13.51 -25.32
N SER A 35 1.23 -13.44 -25.22
CA SER A 35 0.34 -12.63 -26.06
C SER A 35 -0.86 -12.10 -25.26
N THR A 36 -1.58 -11.14 -25.84
CA THR A 36 -2.83 -10.63 -25.28
C THR A 36 -3.91 -11.74 -25.19
N GLU A 37 -3.95 -12.67 -26.11
CA GLU A 37 -4.87 -13.81 -26.08
C GLU A 37 -4.55 -14.76 -24.92
N GLU A 38 -3.28 -15.05 -24.68
CA GLU A 38 -2.84 -15.84 -23.52
C GLU A 38 -3.11 -15.13 -22.20
N LEU A 39 -3.05 -13.78 -22.15
CA LEU A 39 -3.42 -13.00 -20.98
C LEU A 39 -4.89 -13.18 -20.63
N LEU A 40 -5.79 -13.10 -21.62
CA LEU A 40 -7.21 -13.29 -21.44
C LEU A 40 -7.52 -14.72 -20.95
N THR A 41 -7.00 -15.72 -21.64
CA THR A 41 -7.25 -17.14 -21.31
C THR A 41 -6.60 -17.55 -20.01
N GLY A 42 -5.41 -17.04 -19.71
CA GLY A 42 -4.68 -17.31 -18.46
C GLY A 42 -5.38 -16.72 -17.23
N SER A 43 -5.83 -15.47 -17.32
CA SER A 43 -6.59 -14.84 -16.23
C SER A 43 -7.91 -15.57 -15.97
N GLN A 44 -8.62 -16.01 -17.03
CA GLN A 44 -9.83 -16.80 -16.89
C GLN A 44 -9.55 -18.17 -16.29
N LYS A 45 -8.43 -18.81 -16.67
CA LYS A 45 -8.00 -20.08 -16.07
C LYS A 45 -7.78 -19.94 -14.56
N VAL A 46 -7.08 -18.89 -14.11
CA VAL A 46 -6.87 -18.61 -12.68
C VAL A 46 -8.21 -18.52 -11.96
N LEU A 47 -9.17 -17.77 -12.51
CA LEU A 47 -10.50 -17.62 -11.92
C LEU A 47 -11.28 -18.94 -11.85
N ASN A 48 -11.19 -19.78 -12.89
CA ASN A 48 -11.82 -21.09 -12.92
C ASN A 48 -11.21 -22.05 -11.86
N ASP A 49 -9.88 -22.05 -11.75
CA ASP A 49 -9.17 -22.90 -10.80
C ASP A 49 -9.45 -22.49 -9.33
N LEU A 50 -9.61 -21.19 -9.05
CA LEU A 50 -10.04 -20.67 -7.74
C LEU A 50 -11.46 -21.15 -7.36
N ASN A 51 -12.32 -21.37 -8.34
CA ASN A 51 -13.67 -21.89 -8.10
C ASN A 51 -13.72 -23.43 -8.04
N ASN A 52 -12.62 -24.13 -8.30
CA ASN A 52 -12.57 -25.59 -8.26
C ASN A 52 -12.08 -26.08 -6.87
N PRO A 53 -12.94 -26.69 -6.05
CA PRO A 53 -12.56 -27.12 -4.69
C PRO A 53 -11.51 -28.25 -4.65
N GLN A 54 -11.28 -28.96 -5.76
CA GLN A 54 -10.20 -29.94 -5.87
C GLN A 54 -8.84 -29.28 -6.03
N ILE A 55 -8.78 -28.07 -6.60
CA ILE A 55 -7.56 -27.30 -6.84
C ILE A 55 -7.34 -26.31 -5.69
N PHE A 56 -8.37 -25.55 -5.32
CA PHE A 56 -8.31 -24.52 -4.29
C PHE A 56 -9.18 -24.87 -3.09
N ASN A 57 -8.53 -25.25 -2.00
CA ASN A 57 -9.13 -25.64 -0.73
C ASN A 57 -8.21 -25.22 0.44
N PRO A 58 -8.60 -25.38 1.70
CA PRO A 58 -7.78 -24.94 2.84
C PRO A 58 -6.35 -25.49 2.86
N GLN A 59 -6.13 -26.73 2.43
CA GLN A 59 -4.83 -27.40 2.43
C GLN A 59 -3.92 -26.87 1.31
N THR A 60 -4.49 -26.46 0.20
CA THR A 60 -3.74 -25.94 -0.96
C THR A 60 -3.67 -24.41 -0.98
N CYS A 61 -4.42 -23.71 -0.13
CA CYS A 61 -4.63 -22.27 -0.17
C CYS A 61 -3.31 -21.48 -0.28
N ALA A 62 -2.41 -21.60 0.67
CA ALA A 62 -1.18 -20.82 0.67
C ALA A 62 -0.35 -21.07 -0.60
N LYS A 63 -0.16 -22.35 -0.98
CA LYS A 63 0.60 -22.70 -2.17
C LYS A 63 -0.04 -22.19 -3.45
N PHE A 64 -1.36 -22.35 -3.57
CA PHE A 64 -2.10 -21.94 -4.77
C PHE A 64 -2.13 -20.43 -4.92
N VAL A 65 -2.45 -19.70 -3.83
CA VAL A 65 -2.49 -18.23 -3.87
C VAL A 65 -1.12 -17.64 -4.16
N ASN A 66 -0.04 -18.24 -3.62
CA ASN A 66 1.34 -17.82 -3.95
C ASN A 66 1.60 -17.89 -5.48
N GLN A 67 1.12 -18.94 -6.16
CA GLN A 67 1.24 -19.06 -7.62
C GLN A 67 0.42 -18.01 -8.38
N VAL A 68 -0.80 -17.72 -7.90
CA VAL A 68 -1.64 -16.65 -8.43
C VAL A 68 -0.97 -15.29 -8.21
N THR A 69 -0.38 -15.08 -7.04
CA THR A 69 0.37 -13.87 -6.70
C THR A 69 1.56 -13.67 -7.62
N ASP A 70 2.36 -14.71 -7.86
CA ASP A 70 3.47 -14.66 -8.81
C ASP A 70 3.01 -14.31 -10.24
N TYR A 71 1.92 -14.92 -10.69
CA TYR A 71 1.33 -14.61 -12.00
C TYR A 71 0.94 -13.12 -12.09
N LEU A 72 0.19 -12.62 -11.10
CA LEU A 72 -0.27 -11.24 -11.06
C LEU A 72 0.88 -10.24 -10.90
N TYR A 73 1.91 -10.58 -10.12
CA TYR A 73 3.08 -9.73 -9.89
C TYR A 73 3.82 -9.39 -11.18
N TYR A 74 3.96 -10.36 -12.07
CA TYR A 74 4.71 -10.19 -13.31
C TYR A 74 3.89 -9.64 -14.47
N LEU A 75 2.56 -9.66 -14.40
CA LEU A 75 1.70 -9.20 -15.49
C LEU A 75 2.01 -7.77 -15.96
N PRO A 76 2.15 -6.76 -15.09
CA PRO A 76 2.33 -5.38 -15.53
C PRO A 76 3.64 -5.13 -16.29
N ALA A 77 4.71 -5.88 -15.96
CA ALA A 77 6.04 -5.57 -16.50
C ALA A 77 6.27 -6.08 -17.92
N ASP A 78 5.68 -7.23 -18.25
CA ASP A 78 6.08 -7.95 -19.49
C ASP A 78 4.91 -8.33 -20.41
N HIS A 79 3.65 -8.27 -19.91
CA HIS A 79 2.53 -8.98 -20.56
C HIS A 79 1.31 -8.11 -20.91
N PHE A 80 1.14 -6.94 -20.29
CA PHE A 80 0.11 -5.99 -20.73
C PHE A 80 0.51 -5.19 -21.97
N ILE A 81 1.73 -5.44 -22.51
CA ILE A 81 2.26 -4.65 -23.59
C ILE A 81 2.06 -5.42 -24.88
N PRO A 82 1.08 -5.01 -25.67
CA PRO A 82 0.89 -5.60 -26.98
C PRO A 82 2.11 -5.29 -27.86
N LYS A 83 2.63 -6.32 -28.52
CA LYS A 83 3.83 -6.25 -29.36
C LYS A 83 3.50 -5.95 -30.82
N THR A 84 2.24 -6.12 -31.20
CA THR A 84 1.78 -5.92 -32.58
C THR A 84 0.55 -5.00 -32.61
N PRO A 85 0.26 -4.31 -33.73
CA PRO A 85 -0.98 -3.53 -33.87
C PRO A 85 -2.25 -4.34 -33.61
N ALA A 86 -2.28 -5.62 -34.00
CA ALA A 86 -3.44 -6.48 -33.75
C ALA A 86 -3.65 -6.74 -32.25
N GLU A 87 -2.57 -6.98 -31.50
CA GLU A 87 -2.65 -7.11 -30.04
C GLU A 87 -3.07 -5.80 -29.35
N VAL A 88 -2.64 -4.64 -29.86
CA VAL A 88 -3.10 -3.32 -29.38
C VAL A 88 -4.61 -3.20 -29.52
N GLU A 89 -5.16 -3.52 -30.67
CA GLU A 89 -6.61 -3.45 -30.90
C GLU A 89 -7.37 -4.50 -30.09
N LEU A 90 -6.81 -5.70 -29.93
CA LEU A 90 -7.39 -6.72 -29.07
C LEU A 90 -7.45 -6.26 -27.60
N LEU A 91 -6.37 -5.70 -27.07
CA LEU A 91 -6.32 -5.22 -25.69
C LEU A 91 -7.21 -3.97 -25.50
N LYS A 92 -7.35 -3.09 -26.49
CA LYS A 92 -8.31 -1.99 -26.44
C LYS A 92 -9.75 -2.48 -26.33
N THR A 93 -10.10 -3.50 -27.11
CA THR A 93 -11.47 -4.04 -27.15
C THR A 93 -11.81 -4.91 -25.94
N ARG A 94 -10.85 -5.70 -25.46
CA ARG A 94 -11.06 -6.69 -24.40
C ARG A 94 -10.32 -6.44 -23.08
N GLY A 95 -9.58 -5.34 -22.98
CA GLY A 95 -8.81 -5.04 -21.75
C GLY A 95 -9.70 -4.83 -20.52
N SER A 96 -10.92 -4.31 -20.71
CA SER A 96 -11.90 -4.20 -19.62
C SER A 96 -12.31 -5.58 -19.08
N GLU A 97 -12.39 -6.59 -19.95
CA GLU A 97 -12.69 -7.99 -19.57
C GLU A 97 -11.56 -8.59 -18.72
N VAL A 98 -10.30 -8.32 -19.08
CA VAL A 98 -9.13 -8.72 -18.23
C VAL A 98 -9.22 -8.09 -16.86
N MET A 99 -9.52 -6.78 -16.78
CA MET A 99 -9.67 -6.09 -15.51
C MET A 99 -10.81 -6.68 -14.68
N ASP A 100 -11.96 -6.93 -15.30
CA ASP A 100 -13.10 -7.55 -14.63
C ASP A 100 -12.73 -8.94 -14.10
N THR A 101 -11.98 -9.73 -14.87
CA THR A 101 -11.53 -11.07 -14.47
C THR A 101 -10.57 -10.99 -13.27
N ILE A 102 -9.58 -10.08 -13.30
CA ILE A 102 -8.65 -9.89 -12.16
C ILE A 102 -9.41 -9.39 -10.93
N PHE A 103 -10.38 -8.49 -11.09
CA PHE A 103 -11.25 -8.07 -10.01
C PHE A 103 -12.03 -9.23 -9.41
N GLN A 104 -12.59 -10.11 -10.25
CA GLN A 104 -13.31 -11.32 -9.81
C GLN A 104 -12.37 -12.31 -9.08
N ILE A 105 -11.10 -12.41 -9.45
CA ILE A 105 -10.11 -13.18 -8.69
C ILE A 105 -10.07 -12.69 -7.24
N ARG A 106 -10.03 -11.37 -7.00
CA ARG A 106 -10.04 -10.82 -5.63
C ARG A 106 -11.35 -11.09 -4.90
N VAL A 107 -12.49 -10.99 -5.59
CA VAL A 107 -13.80 -11.30 -5.01
C VAL A 107 -13.85 -12.77 -4.57
N VAL A 108 -13.41 -13.69 -5.42
CA VAL A 108 -13.42 -15.14 -5.10
C VAL A 108 -12.42 -15.44 -3.96
N LEU A 109 -11.23 -14.85 -3.97
CA LEU A 109 -10.28 -15.02 -2.86
C LEU A 109 -10.88 -14.55 -1.53
N HIS A 110 -11.63 -13.45 -1.54
CA HIS A 110 -12.31 -12.96 -0.34
C HIS A 110 -13.46 -13.89 0.10
N ASP A 111 -14.27 -14.38 -0.83
CA ASP A 111 -15.34 -15.35 -0.54
C ASP A 111 -14.76 -16.64 0.07
N LYS A 112 -13.62 -17.12 -0.46
CA LYS A 112 -12.93 -18.30 0.06
C LYS A 112 -12.32 -18.08 1.43
N LEU A 113 -11.80 -16.90 1.70
CA LEU A 113 -11.34 -16.53 3.03
C LEU A 113 -12.48 -16.62 4.04
N GLN A 114 -13.69 -16.13 3.71
CA GLN A 114 -14.89 -16.25 4.55
C GLN A 114 -15.32 -17.73 4.72
N GLU A 115 -15.32 -18.51 3.63
CA GLU A 115 -15.66 -19.92 3.64
C GLU A 115 -14.75 -20.73 4.55
N PHE A 116 -13.42 -20.58 4.41
CA PHE A 116 -12.43 -21.31 5.20
C PHE A 116 -12.46 -20.90 6.67
N ASP A 117 -12.63 -19.61 6.95
CA ASP A 117 -12.78 -19.11 8.32
C ASP A 117 -14.02 -19.66 9.02
N SER A 118 -15.15 -19.75 8.34
CA SER A 118 -16.41 -20.28 8.89
C SER A 118 -16.30 -21.74 9.31
N ARG A 119 -15.36 -22.49 8.72
CA ARG A 119 -15.05 -23.89 9.05
C ARG A 119 -13.90 -24.04 10.04
N ASN A 120 -13.29 -22.92 10.50
CA ASN A 120 -12.04 -22.92 11.28
C ASN A 120 -10.86 -23.61 10.56
N GLU A 121 -10.81 -23.53 9.24
CA GLU A 121 -9.78 -24.15 8.39
C GLU A 121 -8.82 -23.12 7.77
N LEU A 122 -8.98 -21.83 8.09
CA LEU A 122 -8.16 -20.75 7.57
C LEU A 122 -6.81 -20.68 8.30
N SER A 123 -5.72 -20.97 7.60
CA SER A 123 -4.37 -20.87 8.15
C SER A 123 -3.81 -19.44 8.06
N LYS A 124 -2.82 -19.14 8.92
CA LYS A 124 -2.12 -17.85 8.90
C LYS A 124 -1.39 -17.63 7.56
N GLU A 125 -0.77 -18.69 7.04
CA GLU A 125 -0.06 -18.66 5.76
C GLU A 125 -1.03 -18.35 4.60
N CYS A 126 -2.23 -18.95 4.62
CA CYS A 126 -3.26 -18.65 3.63
C CYS A 126 -3.69 -17.17 3.69
N ILE A 127 -3.87 -16.61 4.88
CA ILE A 127 -4.22 -15.18 5.06
C ILE A 127 -3.13 -14.27 4.48
N THR A 128 -1.85 -14.57 4.76
CA THR A 128 -0.71 -13.80 4.25
C THR A 128 -0.69 -13.81 2.73
N GLU A 129 -0.80 -14.98 2.10
CA GLU A 129 -0.78 -15.10 0.64
C GLU A 129 -2.02 -14.42 -0.02
N ILE A 130 -3.21 -14.53 0.59
CA ILE A 130 -4.40 -13.82 0.09
C ILE A 130 -4.20 -12.30 0.14
N ARG A 131 -3.58 -11.77 1.20
CA ARG A 131 -3.26 -10.34 1.33
C ARG A 131 -2.33 -9.87 0.21
N GLU A 132 -1.27 -10.64 -0.06
CA GLU A 132 -0.36 -10.36 -1.18
C GLU A 132 -1.09 -10.47 -2.53
N GLY A 133 -1.93 -11.47 -2.71
CA GLY A 133 -2.76 -11.65 -3.90
C GLY A 133 -3.66 -10.43 -4.18
N PHE A 134 -4.29 -9.86 -3.15
CA PHE A 134 -5.07 -8.62 -3.28
C PHE A 134 -4.19 -7.45 -3.72
N GLN A 135 -3.00 -7.33 -3.18
CA GLN A 135 -2.08 -6.24 -3.50
C GLN A 135 -1.64 -6.29 -4.97
N TYR A 136 -1.18 -7.44 -5.44
CA TYR A 136 -0.66 -7.56 -6.80
C TYR A 136 -1.74 -7.60 -7.87
N ALA A 137 -2.90 -8.18 -7.57
CA ALA A 137 -4.08 -8.06 -8.44
C ALA A 137 -4.45 -6.60 -8.67
N ARG A 138 -4.47 -5.80 -7.60
CA ARG A 138 -4.77 -4.36 -7.68
C ARG A 138 -3.75 -3.61 -8.51
N PHE A 139 -2.46 -3.87 -8.33
CA PHE A 139 -1.42 -3.25 -9.17
C PHE A 139 -1.59 -3.59 -10.64
N SER A 140 -1.93 -4.82 -10.97
CA SER A 140 -2.21 -5.25 -12.33
C SER A 140 -3.41 -4.55 -12.93
N GLU A 141 -4.52 -4.50 -12.20
CA GLU A 141 -5.73 -3.78 -12.61
C GLU A 141 -5.48 -2.29 -12.85
N GLU A 142 -4.78 -1.62 -11.95
CA GLU A 142 -4.49 -0.19 -12.05
C GLU A 142 -3.55 0.13 -13.21
N TYR A 143 -2.57 -0.72 -13.46
CA TYR A 143 -1.65 -0.56 -14.57
C TYR A 143 -2.38 -0.72 -15.92
N LEU A 144 -3.25 -1.72 -16.05
CA LEU A 144 -4.07 -1.91 -17.24
C LEU A 144 -5.09 -0.77 -17.41
N LEU A 145 -5.69 -0.29 -16.32
CA LEU A 145 -6.58 0.87 -16.35
C LEU A 145 -5.88 2.11 -16.89
N GLU A 146 -4.66 2.39 -16.43
CA GLU A 146 -3.85 3.49 -16.91
C GLU A 146 -3.54 3.34 -18.41
N TRP A 147 -3.19 2.13 -18.85
CA TRP A 147 -2.95 1.85 -20.26
C TRP A 147 -4.18 2.11 -21.11
N LEU A 148 -5.36 1.64 -20.70
CA LEU A 148 -6.64 1.85 -21.40
C LEU A 148 -7.03 3.34 -21.48
N TYR A 149 -6.81 4.11 -20.43
CA TYR A 149 -6.98 5.56 -20.47
C TYR A 149 -6.02 6.24 -21.47
N ASN A 150 -4.74 5.85 -21.46
CA ASN A 150 -3.74 6.39 -22.39
C ASN A 150 -4.06 6.03 -23.84
N GLN A 151 -4.69 4.88 -24.09
CA GLN A 151 -5.21 4.49 -25.41
C GLN A 151 -6.57 5.11 -25.74
N LYS A 152 -7.12 5.98 -24.88
CA LYS A 152 -8.43 6.65 -25.05
C LYS A 152 -9.63 5.69 -25.14
N VAL A 153 -9.49 4.48 -24.63
CA VAL A 153 -10.60 3.52 -24.48
C VAL A 153 -11.60 4.03 -23.46
N PHE A 154 -11.10 4.55 -22.33
CA PHE A 154 -11.94 5.23 -21.36
C PHE A 154 -11.80 6.75 -21.47
N LYS A 155 -12.92 7.44 -21.32
CA LYS A 155 -12.93 8.89 -21.11
C LYS A 155 -12.81 9.18 -19.63
N PHE A 156 -11.96 10.13 -19.30
CA PHE A 156 -11.85 10.59 -17.92
C PHE A 156 -13.03 11.49 -17.57
N GLU A 157 -13.83 11.03 -16.60
CA GLU A 157 -14.91 11.80 -16.00
C GLU A 157 -14.75 11.80 -14.48
N LYS A 158 -14.91 12.98 -13.87
CA LYS A 158 -14.84 13.08 -12.42
C LYS A 158 -16.09 12.45 -11.81
N ALA A 159 -15.91 11.28 -11.18
CA ALA A 159 -16.95 10.61 -10.43
C ALA A 159 -16.74 10.86 -8.92
N PRO A 160 -17.81 11.09 -8.14
CA PRO A 160 -17.72 11.10 -6.69
C PRO A 160 -17.22 9.75 -6.18
N ILE A 161 -16.49 9.74 -5.07
CA ILE A 161 -16.01 8.50 -4.43
C ILE A 161 -17.21 7.57 -4.18
N MET A 162 -17.06 6.31 -4.58
CA MET A 162 -18.10 5.27 -4.47
C MET A 162 -19.40 5.59 -5.21
N ALA A 163 -19.33 6.37 -6.30
CA ALA A 163 -20.39 6.34 -7.30
C ALA A 163 -20.30 5.00 -8.04
N ASN A 164 -21.45 4.31 -8.19
CA ASN A 164 -21.48 3.01 -8.86
C ASN A 164 -21.42 3.17 -10.40
N THR A 165 -20.24 3.61 -10.89
CA THR A 165 -19.99 3.93 -12.30
C THR A 165 -18.63 3.45 -12.75
N LYS A 166 -18.56 2.58 -13.79
CA LYS A 166 -17.30 2.26 -14.48
C LYS A 166 -16.82 3.45 -15.32
N PRO A 167 -15.50 3.64 -15.52
CA PRO A 167 -14.41 2.80 -15.01
C PRO A 167 -13.90 3.17 -13.63
N SER A 168 -14.54 4.11 -12.91
CA SER A 168 -14.08 4.57 -11.60
C SER A 168 -14.38 3.59 -10.47
N THR A 169 -15.48 2.82 -10.58
CA THR A 169 -15.89 1.88 -9.52
C THR A 169 -16.11 0.48 -10.09
N TRP A 170 -15.43 -0.50 -9.52
CA TRP A 170 -15.65 -1.93 -9.72
C TRP A 170 -16.46 -2.49 -8.57
N THR A 171 -17.47 -3.27 -8.87
CA THR A 171 -18.46 -3.75 -7.89
C THR A 171 -18.49 -5.27 -7.87
N ASN A 172 -18.47 -5.86 -6.68
CA ASN A 172 -18.72 -7.27 -6.50
C ASN A 172 -20.14 -7.59 -7.04
N PRO A 173 -20.29 -8.58 -7.91
CA PRO A 173 -21.59 -8.93 -8.51
C PRO A 173 -22.72 -9.16 -7.51
N LYS A 174 -22.42 -9.64 -6.30
CA LYS A 174 -23.40 -9.76 -5.20
C LYS A 174 -24.02 -8.43 -4.78
N PHE A 175 -23.36 -7.31 -5.11
CA PHE A 175 -23.74 -5.96 -4.71
C PHE A 175 -23.84 -5.00 -5.90
N ALA A 176 -24.21 -5.49 -7.08
CA ALA A 176 -24.17 -4.74 -8.35
C ALA A 176 -24.79 -3.33 -8.27
N ASP A 177 -25.90 -3.17 -7.56
CA ASP A 177 -26.60 -1.90 -7.36
C ASP A 177 -26.40 -1.34 -5.93
N PHE A 178 -25.20 -1.49 -5.38
CA PHE A 178 -24.94 -1.07 -4.02
C PHE A 178 -25.21 0.42 -3.80
N LYS A 179 -25.69 0.71 -2.59
CA LYS A 179 -25.73 2.06 -2.01
C LYS A 179 -24.96 2.02 -0.71
N LEU A 180 -24.28 3.11 -0.37
CA LEU A 180 -23.61 3.23 0.92
C LEU A 180 -24.63 3.09 2.06
N LYS A 181 -24.33 2.21 3.01
CA LYS A 181 -25.15 1.93 4.20
C LYS A 181 -24.44 2.41 5.46
N SER A 182 -25.22 2.66 6.50
CA SER A 182 -24.67 2.93 7.83
C SER A 182 -23.93 1.71 8.37
N GLY A 183 -22.68 1.89 8.78
CA GLY A 183 -21.77 0.84 9.20
C GLY A 183 -20.82 0.33 8.10
N ASP A 184 -20.94 0.81 6.87
CA ASP A 184 -19.96 0.53 5.83
C ASP A 184 -18.59 1.09 6.25
N VAL A 185 -17.54 0.28 6.04
CA VAL A 185 -16.15 0.62 6.31
C VAL A 185 -15.44 0.91 4.99
N MET A 186 -14.87 2.09 4.88
CA MET A 186 -14.11 2.51 3.71
C MET A 186 -12.62 2.46 4.02
N LEU A 187 -11.89 1.69 3.23
CA LEU A 187 -10.44 1.64 3.23
C LEU A 187 -9.95 2.67 2.22
N VAL A 188 -9.07 3.56 2.62
CA VAL A 188 -8.65 4.71 1.81
C VAL A 188 -7.14 4.70 1.58
N ARG A 189 -6.71 5.02 0.35
CA ARG A 189 -5.33 5.34 0.00
C ARG A 189 -5.25 6.81 -0.42
N GLY A 190 -4.83 7.64 0.52
CA GLY A 190 -4.58 9.06 0.25
C GLY A 190 -3.34 9.29 -0.63
N LYS A 191 -3.13 10.52 -1.07
CA LYS A 191 -2.09 10.93 -2.05
C LYS A 191 -0.73 11.32 -1.45
N SER A 192 -0.50 11.11 -0.16
CA SER A 192 0.74 11.54 0.51
C SER A 192 1.77 10.42 0.68
N HIS A 193 3.05 10.79 0.89
CA HIS A 193 4.09 9.84 1.27
C HIS A 193 3.81 9.20 2.64
N VAL A 194 3.19 9.93 3.58
CA VAL A 194 2.76 9.37 4.87
C VAL A 194 1.77 8.24 4.64
N SER A 195 0.84 8.40 3.69
CA SER A 195 -0.07 7.32 3.31
C SER A 195 0.66 6.09 2.77
N ALA A 196 1.71 6.29 1.95
CA ALA A 196 2.54 5.19 1.47
C ALA A 196 3.31 4.51 2.62
N MET A 197 3.83 5.29 3.59
CA MET A 197 4.50 4.74 4.78
C MET A 197 3.57 3.85 5.59
N ILE A 198 2.35 4.31 5.89
CA ILE A 198 1.35 3.56 6.66
C ILE A 198 0.98 2.26 5.93
N ALA A 199 0.77 2.34 4.62
CA ALA A 199 0.39 1.17 3.84
C ALA A 199 1.46 0.06 3.81
N ARG A 200 2.72 0.38 4.16
CA ARG A 200 3.88 -0.53 4.04
C ARG A 200 4.65 -0.77 5.34
N ILE A 201 4.18 -0.23 6.46
CA ILE A 201 4.90 -0.35 7.74
C ILE A 201 4.78 -1.74 8.37
N GLY A 202 3.70 -2.47 8.09
CA GLY A 202 3.49 -3.83 8.59
C GLY A 202 4.41 -4.87 7.96
N ASP A 203 4.51 -6.04 8.57
CA ASP A 203 5.30 -7.17 8.08
C ASP A 203 4.79 -7.62 6.71
N GLU A 204 3.46 -7.74 6.58
CA GLU A 204 2.76 -7.81 5.32
C GLU A 204 2.38 -6.40 4.87
N GLU A 205 2.43 -6.15 3.59
CA GLU A 205 2.16 -4.83 3.02
C GLU A 205 0.74 -4.74 2.50
N GLY A 206 0.19 -3.51 2.46
CA GLY A 206 -1.15 -3.26 1.95
C GLY A 206 -1.20 -2.12 0.95
N ASN A 207 -2.38 -1.89 0.40
CA ASN A 207 -2.63 -0.79 -0.54
C ASN A 207 -3.46 0.36 0.06
N PHE A 208 -3.77 0.30 1.35
CA PHE A 208 -4.57 1.29 2.07
C PHE A 208 -3.87 1.82 3.30
N SER A 209 -4.14 3.04 3.63
CA SER A 209 -3.45 3.79 4.70
C SER A 209 -4.40 4.41 5.72
N HIS A 210 -5.71 4.30 5.49
CA HIS A 210 -6.70 4.99 6.32
C HIS A 210 -8.02 4.23 6.33
N LEU A 211 -8.79 4.35 7.42
CA LEU A 211 -10.14 3.82 7.57
C LEU A 211 -11.13 4.94 7.89
N ALA A 212 -12.31 4.84 7.31
CA ALA A 212 -13.44 5.74 7.54
C ALA A 212 -14.74 4.94 7.69
N LEU A 213 -15.64 5.40 8.56
CA LEU A 213 -16.91 4.75 8.88
C LEU A 213 -18.08 5.56 8.36
N VAL A 214 -18.89 4.96 7.51
CA VAL A 214 -20.14 5.58 7.03
C VAL A 214 -21.22 5.45 8.10
N GLY A 215 -21.93 6.53 8.37
CA GLY A 215 -23.06 6.53 9.28
C GLY A 215 -24.26 7.32 8.72
N GLU A 216 -25.36 7.28 9.48
CA GLU A 216 -26.59 7.98 9.17
C GLU A 216 -27.17 8.58 10.44
N ASP A 217 -27.55 9.84 10.40
CA ASP A 217 -28.17 10.52 11.53
C ASP A 217 -29.68 10.19 11.62
N LYS A 218 -30.35 10.75 12.65
CA LYS A 218 -31.78 10.52 12.88
C LYS A 218 -32.69 11.04 11.76
N ALA A 219 -32.18 11.97 10.94
CA ALA A 219 -32.87 12.53 9.79
C ALA A 219 -32.59 11.78 8.48
N GLY A 220 -31.80 10.69 8.53
CA GLY A 220 -31.42 9.92 7.35
C GLY A 220 -30.26 10.53 6.56
N LYS A 221 -29.63 11.60 7.08
CA LYS A 221 -28.48 12.23 6.43
C LYS A 221 -27.21 11.43 6.71
N LYS A 222 -26.49 11.08 5.64
CA LYS A 222 -25.24 10.32 5.76
C LYS A 222 -24.05 11.20 6.09
N PHE A 223 -23.16 10.64 6.87
CA PHE A 223 -21.89 11.24 7.29
C PHE A 223 -20.77 10.18 7.27
N VAL A 224 -19.54 10.63 7.45
CA VAL A 224 -18.36 9.81 7.65
C VAL A 224 -17.71 10.19 8.98
N VAL A 225 -17.36 9.21 9.79
CA VAL A 225 -16.53 9.39 10.99
C VAL A 225 -15.16 8.83 10.72
N GLU A 226 -14.13 9.61 10.97
CA GLU A 226 -12.74 9.23 10.75
C GLU A 226 -11.81 9.95 11.73
N ALA A 227 -10.60 9.44 11.95
CA ALA A 227 -9.57 10.10 12.72
C ALA A 227 -8.44 10.57 11.79
N LEU A 228 -8.24 11.88 11.70
CA LEU A 228 -7.20 12.48 10.87
C LEU A 228 -6.04 12.98 11.73
N ILE A 229 -4.83 12.83 11.19
CA ILE A 229 -3.58 13.24 11.87
C ILE A 229 -3.65 14.70 12.34
N GLN A 230 -4.28 15.58 11.57
CA GLN A 230 -4.38 17.02 11.84
C GLN A 230 -5.41 17.34 12.92
N TYR A 231 -6.53 16.65 12.91
CA TYR A 231 -7.74 17.08 13.64
C TYR A 231 -8.17 16.10 14.74
N GLY A 232 -7.65 14.86 14.74
CA GLY A 232 -8.23 13.78 15.54
C GLY A 232 -9.54 13.29 14.93
N VAL A 233 -10.49 12.87 15.77
CA VAL A 233 -11.77 12.34 15.30
C VAL A 233 -12.69 13.48 14.85
N ILE A 234 -13.14 13.36 13.61
CA ILE A 234 -14.08 14.31 12.97
C ILE A 234 -15.31 13.59 12.42
N VAL A 235 -16.34 14.37 12.14
CA VAL A 235 -17.58 13.93 11.47
C VAL A 235 -17.80 14.83 10.28
N THR A 236 -17.74 14.26 9.08
CA THR A 236 -17.86 14.98 7.81
C THR A 236 -19.15 14.54 7.09
N PRO A 237 -19.97 15.47 6.55
CA PRO A 237 -21.08 15.09 5.68
C PRO A 237 -20.59 14.24 4.51
N LEU A 238 -21.28 13.14 4.18
CA LEU A 238 -20.87 12.21 3.13
C LEU A 238 -20.62 12.90 1.78
N GLU A 239 -21.49 13.84 1.40
CA GLU A 239 -21.37 14.54 0.10
C GLU A 239 -20.15 15.48 0.06
N GLU A 240 -19.68 15.95 1.19
CA GLU A 240 -18.43 16.70 1.30
C GLU A 240 -17.22 15.74 1.23
N TRP A 241 -17.26 14.67 2.02
CA TRP A 241 -16.22 13.65 2.03
C TRP A 241 -15.98 13.03 0.64
N ARG A 242 -17.04 12.77 -0.12
CA ARG A 242 -16.97 12.21 -1.49
C ARG A 242 -16.28 13.11 -2.52
N LYS A 243 -16.02 14.38 -2.19
CA LYS A 243 -15.27 15.32 -3.03
C LYS A 243 -13.76 15.22 -2.83
N ALA A 244 -13.30 14.48 -1.83
CA ALA A 244 -11.88 14.25 -1.60
C ALA A 244 -11.20 13.61 -2.81
N GLU A 245 -9.89 13.83 -2.92
CA GLU A 245 -9.07 13.27 -4.00
C GLU A 245 -8.24 12.12 -3.45
N ASP A 246 -8.90 11.00 -3.15
CA ASP A 246 -8.24 9.79 -2.73
C ASP A 246 -8.00 8.86 -3.93
N ALA A 247 -6.83 8.24 -3.97
CA ALA A 247 -6.44 7.43 -5.12
C ALA A 247 -7.23 6.13 -5.23
N ARG A 248 -7.53 5.51 -4.08
CA ARG A 248 -8.29 4.27 -3.97
C ARG A 248 -9.20 4.34 -2.77
N VAL A 249 -10.41 3.79 -2.91
CA VAL A 249 -11.31 3.54 -1.78
C VAL A 249 -11.97 2.18 -1.99
N ALA A 250 -11.76 1.24 -1.05
CA ALA A 250 -12.46 -0.03 -1.05
C ALA A 250 -13.55 -0.01 0.01
N LEU A 251 -14.71 -0.59 -0.32
CA LEU A 251 -15.88 -0.65 0.54
C LEU A 251 -16.08 -2.05 1.09
N TYR A 252 -16.07 -2.14 2.41
CA TYR A 252 -16.33 -3.36 3.16
C TYR A 252 -17.56 -3.21 4.02
N ARG A 253 -18.38 -4.27 4.12
CA ARG A 253 -19.68 -4.24 4.79
C ARG A 253 -19.82 -5.38 5.79
N GLN A 254 -20.19 -5.05 7.02
CA GLN A 254 -20.60 -6.04 8.01
C GLN A 254 -22.00 -6.58 7.63
N PRO A 255 -22.18 -7.90 7.46
CA PRO A 255 -23.47 -8.50 7.08
C PRO A 255 -24.57 -8.30 8.13
N ASP A 256 -24.24 -8.26 9.41
CA ASP A 256 -25.21 -7.91 10.48
C ASP A 256 -25.50 -6.41 10.44
N GLU A 257 -26.57 -6.04 9.72
CA GLU A 257 -26.99 -4.64 9.59
C GLU A 257 -27.31 -3.97 10.93
N ALA A 258 -27.83 -4.72 11.91
CA ALA A 258 -28.16 -4.16 13.21
C ALA A 258 -26.90 -3.78 13.98
N LEU A 259 -25.90 -4.66 13.98
CA LEU A 259 -24.59 -4.39 14.55
C LEU A 259 -23.91 -3.23 13.82
N ALA A 260 -23.90 -3.23 12.49
CA ALA A 260 -23.30 -2.20 11.66
C ALA A 260 -23.89 -0.80 11.93
N LYS A 261 -25.21 -0.68 11.92
CA LYS A 261 -25.92 0.57 12.26
C LYS A 261 -25.65 1.02 13.69
N SER A 262 -25.63 0.07 14.65
CA SER A 262 -25.31 0.37 16.05
C SER A 262 -23.89 0.89 16.20
N ALA A 263 -22.91 0.28 15.52
CA ALA A 263 -21.50 0.70 15.53
C ALA A 263 -21.34 2.13 15.00
N ALA A 264 -21.91 2.42 13.83
CA ALA A 264 -21.86 3.76 13.25
C ALA A 264 -22.56 4.80 14.16
N ARG A 265 -23.71 4.48 14.71
CA ARG A 265 -24.44 5.38 15.61
C ARG A 265 -23.68 5.67 16.90
N LYS A 266 -23.14 4.65 17.54
CA LYS A 266 -22.34 4.80 18.76
C LYS A 266 -21.12 5.67 18.53
N MET A 267 -20.38 5.41 17.43
CA MET A 267 -19.20 6.20 17.09
C MET A 267 -19.55 7.67 16.80
N TYR A 268 -20.65 7.91 16.07
CA TYR A 268 -21.15 9.27 15.85
C TYR A 268 -21.46 9.99 17.16
N ASP A 269 -22.22 9.36 18.06
CA ASP A 269 -22.62 9.97 19.33
C ASP A 269 -21.38 10.29 20.20
N ILE A 270 -20.38 9.41 20.22
CA ILE A 270 -19.11 9.64 20.93
C ILE A 270 -18.34 10.81 20.32
N ALA A 271 -18.14 10.80 18.99
CA ALA A 271 -17.44 11.85 18.28
C ALA A 271 -18.13 13.21 18.46
N LYS A 272 -19.46 13.25 18.29
CA LYS A 272 -20.26 14.44 18.43
C LYS A 272 -20.20 15.01 19.86
N ALA A 273 -20.35 14.17 20.88
CA ALA A 273 -20.25 14.58 22.27
C ALA A 273 -18.87 15.15 22.64
N ALA A 274 -17.80 14.63 22.04
CA ALA A 274 -16.45 15.15 22.24
C ALA A 274 -16.25 16.51 21.55
N LEU A 275 -16.76 16.68 20.34
CA LEU A 275 -16.70 17.92 19.57
C LEU A 275 -17.52 19.03 20.24
N ASP A 276 -18.74 18.74 20.70
CA ASP A 276 -19.63 19.71 21.37
C ASP A 276 -19.02 20.23 22.69
N LYS A 277 -18.21 19.42 23.36
CA LYS A 277 -17.44 19.84 24.56
C LYS A 277 -16.16 20.62 24.22
N LYS A 278 -15.86 20.88 22.94
CA LYS A 278 -14.64 21.52 22.45
C LYS A 278 -13.34 20.79 22.89
N LYS A 279 -13.45 19.51 23.20
CA LYS A 279 -12.32 18.68 23.67
C LYS A 279 -11.92 17.60 22.67
N GLY A 280 -12.52 17.48 21.51
CA GLY A 280 -12.23 16.51 20.47
C GLY A 280 -11.40 15.27 20.90
N ILE A 281 -11.57 14.14 20.28
CA ILE A 281 -10.68 12.99 20.53
C ILE A 281 -9.43 13.20 19.67
N ARG A 282 -8.25 13.28 20.31
CA ARG A 282 -7.00 13.53 19.64
C ARG A 282 -6.54 12.31 18.84
N TYR A 283 -5.71 12.55 17.82
CA TYR A 283 -5.06 11.47 17.08
C TYR A 283 -4.01 10.78 17.93
N ASP A 284 -3.99 9.44 17.92
CA ASP A 284 -2.97 8.63 18.55
C ASP A 284 -1.80 8.38 17.61
N PHE A 285 -0.62 8.91 17.95
CA PHE A 285 0.62 8.71 17.22
C PHE A 285 1.39 7.48 17.69
N ALA A 286 1.07 6.94 18.87
CA ALA A 286 1.70 5.74 19.39
C ALA A 286 1.17 4.47 18.72
N MET A 287 0.03 4.57 18.03
CA MET A 287 -0.71 3.45 17.46
C MET A 287 -0.97 2.37 18.51
N ASP A 288 -1.32 2.84 19.72
CA ASP A 288 -1.59 2.02 20.88
C ASP A 288 -3.09 1.88 21.10
N ASP A 289 -3.65 0.72 20.84
CA ASP A 289 -5.07 0.44 20.92
C ASP A 289 -5.51 -0.19 22.25
N ASP A 290 -4.78 0.08 23.35
CA ASP A 290 -5.13 -0.38 24.69
C ASP A 290 -6.28 0.42 25.31
N ASP A 291 -6.38 1.71 24.97
CA ASP A 291 -7.48 2.58 25.42
C ASP A 291 -7.99 3.49 24.29
N TYR A 292 -9.09 4.18 24.52
CA TYR A 292 -9.70 5.10 23.56
C TYR A 292 -9.59 6.57 23.98
N SER A 293 -8.59 6.93 24.77
CA SER A 293 -8.35 8.33 25.18
C SER A 293 -7.80 9.18 24.03
N THR A 294 -7.02 8.54 23.16
CA THR A 294 -6.60 9.02 21.84
C THR A 294 -6.88 7.92 20.83
N ILE A 295 -7.10 8.23 19.57
CA ILE A 295 -7.53 7.27 18.55
C ILE A 295 -6.81 7.52 17.25
N PHE A 296 -6.18 6.51 16.65
CA PHE A 296 -5.74 6.57 15.25
C PHE A 296 -6.84 6.05 14.30
N CYS A 297 -6.62 6.18 12.99
CA CYS A 297 -7.70 5.98 12.01
C CYS A 297 -8.38 4.61 12.08
N SER A 298 -7.62 3.53 12.27
CA SER A 298 -8.20 2.18 12.33
C SER A 298 -9.00 1.94 13.61
N GLU A 299 -8.64 2.60 14.71
CA GLU A 299 -9.36 2.46 15.97
C GLU A 299 -10.76 3.06 15.95
N VAL A 300 -11.07 3.97 15.02
CA VAL A 300 -12.45 4.44 14.81
C VAL A 300 -13.38 3.26 14.58
N ILE A 301 -12.95 2.33 13.73
CA ILE A 301 -13.72 1.11 13.41
C ILE A 301 -13.74 0.16 14.62
N ARG A 302 -12.56 -0.06 15.24
CA ARG A 302 -12.45 -0.91 16.43
C ARG A 302 -13.36 -0.44 17.55
N MET A 303 -13.26 0.84 17.92
CA MET A 303 -14.09 1.44 18.98
C MET A 303 -15.58 1.38 18.66
N ALA A 304 -15.97 1.65 17.40
CA ALA A 304 -17.35 1.60 16.95
C ALA A 304 -17.98 0.23 17.22
N TYR A 305 -17.31 -0.83 16.74
CA TYR A 305 -17.81 -2.20 16.88
C TYR A 305 -17.66 -2.76 18.29
N ASP A 306 -16.59 -2.42 19.00
CA ASP A 306 -16.41 -2.73 20.42
C ASP A 306 -17.59 -2.21 21.27
N LYS A 307 -17.86 -0.91 21.17
CA LYS A 307 -18.96 -0.26 21.91
C LYS A 307 -20.35 -0.74 21.48
N ALA A 308 -20.54 -1.08 20.21
CA ALA A 308 -21.82 -1.60 19.72
C ALA A 308 -22.11 -3.02 20.23
N SER A 309 -21.09 -3.84 20.34
CA SER A 309 -21.19 -5.25 20.72
C SER A 309 -20.96 -5.53 22.22
N ASN A 310 -20.62 -4.51 23.01
CA ASN A 310 -20.15 -4.65 24.39
C ASN A 310 -18.95 -5.61 24.49
N GLY A 311 -17.93 -5.40 23.67
CA GLY A 311 -16.66 -6.15 23.64
C GLY A 311 -16.70 -7.49 22.90
N ARG A 312 -17.86 -7.92 22.38
CA ARG A 312 -17.99 -9.24 21.75
C ARG A 312 -17.52 -9.31 20.31
N PHE A 313 -17.43 -8.17 19.62
CA PHE A 313 -16.99 -8.06 18.22
C PHE A 313 -15.79 -7.13 18.10
N MET A 314 -14.62 -7.68 18.35
CA MET A 314 -13.36 -6.93 18.24
C MET A 314 -12.83 -6.97 16.80
N VAL A 315 -12.52 -5.79 16.26
CA VAL A 315 -11.96 -5.59 14.91
C VAL A 315 -10.50 -5.16 15.04
N PRO A 316 -9.58 -5.62 14.19
CA PRO A 316 -9.72 -6.68 13.21
C PRO A 316 -9.65 -8.07 13.84
N LYS A 317 -10.07 -9.10 13.11
CA LYS A 317 -9.87 -10.50 13.53
C LYS A 317 -8.40 -10.91 13.44
N TYR A 318 -7.71 -10.49 12.37
CA TYR A 318 -6.30 -10.78 12.11
C TYR A 318 -5.53 -9.46 12.02
N ARG A 319 -4.46 -9.35 12.77
CA ARG A 319 -3.64 -8.15 12.91
C ARG A 319 -2.35 -8.29 12.13
N SER A 320 -1.87 -7.18 11.60
CA SER A 320 -0.53 -7.07 11.04
C SER A 320 0.53 -6.97 12.13
N GLY A 321 1.70 -7.56 11.88
CA GLY A 321 2.91 -7.31 12.66
C GLY A 321 3.69 -6.10 12.14
N ALA A 322 4.63 -5.60 12.94
CA ALA A 322 5.63 -4.62 12.54
C ALA A 322 7.01 -5.07 13.05
N THR A 323 7.35 -6.33 12.79
CA THR A 323 8.57 -7.00 13.28
C THR A 323 9.68 -7.07 12.23
N LYS A 324 9.38 -6.75 10.98
CA LYS A 324 10.33 -6.80 9.84
C LYS A 324 11.54 -5.88 10.01
N PHE A 325 11.40 -4.79 10.76
CA PHE A 325 12.51 -3.88 11.03
C PHE A 325 13.36 -4.40 12.19
N LYS A 326 14.54 -4.94 11.88
CA LYS A 326 15.50 -5.44 12.89
C LYS A 326 15.91 -4.34 13.88
N ASN A 327 16.07 -3.10 13.39
CA ASN A 327 16.28 -1.92 14.20
C ASN A 327 14.96 -1.18 14.43
N THR A 328 14.47 -1.22 15.67
CA THR A 328 13.22 -0.58 16.07
C THR A 328 13.31 0.94 16.22
N ASP A 329 14.49 1.55 16.09
CA ASP A 329 14.67 2.99 16.28
C ASP A 329 13.87 3.80 15.25
N TYR A 330 13.67 3.26 14.06
CA TYR A 330 12.81 3.87 13.06
C TYR A 330 11.35 3.93 13.54
N LEU A 331 10.79 2.82 14.02
CA LEU A 331 9.41 2.77 14.55
C LEU A 331 9.24 3.69 15.76
N LYS A 332 10.21 3.67 16.69
CA LYS A 332 10.23 4.59 17.85
C LYS A 332 10.30 6.05 17.42
N SER A 333 11.04 6.37 16.35
CA SER A 333 11.10 7.73 15.81
C SER A 333 9.76 8.21 15.26
N LEU A 334 8.92 7.31 14.78
CA LEU A 334 7.53 7.59 14.37
C LEU A 334 6.57 7.68 15.55
N GLY A 335 6.99 7.29 16.75
CA GLY A 335 6.14 7.20 17.94
C GLY A 335 5.51 5.83 18.15
N VAL A 336 5.70 4.88 17.21
CA VAL A 336 5.10 3.54 17.28
C VAL A 336 5.77 2.72 18.38
N SER A 337 4.98 2.27 19.35
CA SER A 337 5.47 1.57 20.54
C SER A 337 5.26 0.06 20.49
N LYS A 338 4.37 -0.43 19.62
CA LYS A 338 3.96 -1.84 19.54
C LYS A 338 4.40 -2.50 18.24
N THR A 339 4.60 -3.81 18.31
CA THR A 339 4.93 -4.66 17.15
C THR A 339 3.72 -5.37 16.56
N SER A 340 2.55 -5.25 17.18
CA SER A 340 1.27 -5.72 16.64
C SER A 340 0.38 -4.53 16.40
N LEU A 341 0.00 -4.30 15.16
CA LEU A 341 -0.73 -3.11 14.71
C LEU A 341 -2.10 -3.49 14.17
N PHE A 342 -3.06 -2.58 14.30
CA PHE A 342 -4.26 -2.61 13.47
C PHE A 342 -4.04 -1.76 12.22
N ALA A 343 -3.47 -2.37 11.19
CA ALA A 343 -3.27 -1.70 9.91
C ALA A 343 -4.61 -1.53 9.16
N PRO A 344 -4.83 -0.43 8.41
CA PRO A 344 -6.08 -0.23 7.67
C PRO A 344 -6.45 -1.40 6.75
N TYR A 345 -5.46 -2.03 6.13
CA TYR A 345 -5.64 -3.16 5.23
C TYR A 345 -5.93 -4.50 5.94
N ASP A 346 -5.94 -4.55 7.29
CA ASP A 346 -6.37 -5.75 8.02
C ASP A 346 -7.86 -6.06 7.81
N ILE A 347 -8.65 -5.05 7.44
CA ILE A 347 -10.07 -5.23 7.07
C ILE A 347 -10.21 -6.04 5.77
N GLU A 348 -9.24 -5.96 4.84
CA GLU A 348 -9.30 -6.72 3.58
C GLU A 348 -9.30 -8.24 3.82
N VAL A 349 -8.70 -8.67 4.91
CA VAL A 349 -8.61 -10.08 5.30
C VAL A 349 -9.42 -10.42 6.55
N ASP A 350 -10.29 -9.53 7.01
CA ASP A 350 -11.24 -9.85 8.08
C ASP A 350 -12.48 -10.52 7.48
N PRO A 351 -12.65 -11.84 7.65
CA PRO A 351 -13.71 -12.61 6.98
C PRO A 351 -15.12 -12.25 7.43
N ARG A 352 -15.26 -11.40 8.42
CA ARG A 352 -16.55 -10.96 8.95
C ARG A 352 -17.14 -9.76 8.23
N PHE A 353 -16.42 -9.23 7.23
CA PHE A 353 -16.88 -8.15 6.37
C PHE A 353 -16.96 -8.62 4.92
N ASP A 354 -17.98 -8.23 4.18
CA ASP A 354 -18.11 -8.49 2.76
C ASP A 354 -17.36 -7.44 1.94
N PHE A 355 -16.61 -7.86 0.93
CA PHE A 355 -16.03 -6.96 -0.06
C PHE A 355 -17.13 -6.52 -1.04
N VAL A 356 -17.48 -5.24 -1.05
CA VAL A 356 -18.61 -4.70 -1.83
C VAL A 356 -18.18 -4.09 -3.15
N ALA A 357 -17.23 -3.15 -3.12
CA ALA A 357 -16.79 -2.40 -4.29
C ALA A 357 -15.44 -1.73 -4.06
N GLU A 358 -14.78 -1.32 -5.15
CA GLU A 358 -13.57 -0.52 -5.10
C GLU A 358 -13.63 0.62 -6.11
N TYR A 359 -13.38 1.83 -5.62
CA TYR A 359 -13.24 3.06 -6.38
C TYR A 359 -11.77 3.37 -6.62
N ARG A 360 -11.45 3.87 -7.84
CA ARG A 360 -10.10 4.27 -8.24
C ARG A 360 -10.14 5.62 -8.95
N TRP A 361 -9.30 6.52 -8.48
CA TRP A 361 -9.15 7.85 -9.07
C TRP A 361 -7.96 7.88 -10.02
N TYR A 362 -8.22 7.64 -11.30
CA TYR A 362 -7.21 7.50 -12.35
C TYR A 362 -6.07 8.56 -12.27
N PRO A 363 -6.34 9.89 -12.12
CA PRO A 363 -5.27 10.89 -12.12
C PRO A 363 -4.22 10.70 -11.01
N LEU A 364 -4.55 10.01 -9.93
CA LEU A 364 -3.64 9.78 -8.82
C LEU A 364 -3.00 8.39 -8.80
N LEU A 365 -3.50 7.43 -9.57
CA LEU A 365 -3.02 6.04 -9.53
C LEU A 365 -1.52 5.92 -9.80
N ARG A 366 -1.03 6.65 -10.83
CA ARG A 366 0.40 6.66 -11.15
C ARG A 366 1.24 7.25 -10.04
N GLN A 367 0.81 8.39 -9.48
CA GLN A 367 1.50 9.03 -8.36
C GLN A 367 1.59 8.11 -7.15
N VAL A 368 0.47 7.51 -6.73
CA VAL A 368 0.48 6.63 -5.55
C VAL A 368 1.26 5.34 -5.80
N ARG A 369 1.21 4.76 -7.02
CA ARG A 369 2.07 3.63 -7.39
C ARG A 369 3.54 3.97 -7.29
N MET A 370 3.94 5.17 -7.72
CA MET A 370 5.31 5.67 -7.61
C MET A 370 5.72 5.84 -6.13
N GLN A 371 4.87 6.45 -5.30
CA GLN A 371 5.09 6.57 -3.87
C GLN A 371 5.22 5.20 -3.20
N ASP A 372 4.35 4.27 -3.58
CA ASP A 372 4.38 2.90 -3.09
C ASP A 372 5.70 2.20 -3.45
N ALA A 373 6.17 2.33 -4.70
CA ALA A 373 7.46 1.77 -5.15
C ALA A 373 8.66 2.41 -4.45
N VAL A 374 8.61 3.72 -4.21
CA VAL A 374 9.67 4.44 -3.49
C VAL A 374 9.77 3.96 -2.05
N LEU A 375 8.65 3.92 -1.32
CA LEU A 375 8.65 3.48 0.07
C LEU A 375 9.01 2.00 0.20
N GLN A 376 8.53 1.16 -0.73
CA GLN A 376 8.93 -0.24 -0.82
C GLN A 376 10.44 -0.37 -0.98
N SER A 377 11.03 0.37 -1.91
CA SER A 377 12.47 0.36 -2.13
C SER A 377 13.24 0.71 -0.86
N ILE A 378 12.87 1.81 -0.18
CA ILE A 378 13.52 2.25 1.06
C ILE A 378 13.43 1.16 2.13
N TYR A 379 12.24 0.59 2.36
CA TYR A 379 12.06 -0.44 3.39
C TYR A 379 12.82 -1.73 3.03
N THR A 380 12.80 -2.16 1.78
CA THR A 380 13.61 -3.29 1.31
C THR A 380 15.10 -3.07 1.60
N TRP A 381 15.61 -1.88 1.32
CA TRP A 381 17.02 -1.57 1.61
C TRP A 381 17.32 -1.56 3.11
N MET A 382 16.41 -1.08 3.93
CA MET A 382 16.57 -1.13 5.40
C MET A 382 16.57 -2.57 5.92
N ILE A 383 15.68 -3.42 5.40
CA ILE A 383 15.49 -4.78 5.88
C ILE A 383 16.58 -5.72 5.35
N GLU A 384 16.86 -5.69 4.05
CA GLU A 384 17.70 -6.66 3.37
C GLU A 384 19.16 -6.22 3.27
N LYS A 385 19.38 -4.93 2.98
CA LYS A 385 20.72 -4.39 2.78
C LYS A 385 21.29 -3.73 4.03
N GLY A 386 20.55 -3.74 5.15
CA GLY A 386 21.01 -3.22 6.43
C GLY A 386 21.21 -1.70 6.45
N TYR A 387 20.47 -0.94 5.63
CA TYR A 387 20.47 0.50 5.73
C TYR A 387 19.77 0.94 7.02
N GLU A 388 20.43 1.78 7.78
CA GLU A 388 19.90 2.37 8.98
C GLU A 388 19.58 3.85 8.76
N TYR A 389 18.41 4.25 9.23
CA TYR A 389 17.99 5.64 9.23
C TYR A 389 18.71 6.40 10.34
N HIS A 390 19.24 7.58 10.06
CA HIS A 390 19.85 8.45 11.06
C HIS A 390 19.43 9.91 10.89
N TRP A 391 19.51 10.63 11.97
CA TRP A 391 19.12 12.04 12.01
C TRP A 391 20.28 12.95 11.68
N ALA A 392 20.09 13.81 10.70
CA ALA A 392 21.04 14.87 10.43
C ALA A 392 20.81 16.04 11.40
N PRO A 393 21.86 16.54 12.09
CA PRO A 393 21.73 17.59 13.12
C PRO A 393 21.01 18.85 12.64
N GLN A 394 21.25 19.28 11.42
CA GLN A 394 20.63 20.47 10.81
C GLN A 394 19.10 20.37 10.67
N HIS A 395 18.55 19.17 10.49
CA HIS A 395 17.09 18.95 10.45
C HIS A 395 16.46 18.98 11.84
N SER A 396 17.26 18.75 12.89
CA SER A 396 16.81 18.96 14.27
C SER A 396 16.47 20.41 14.52
N ILE A 397 17.28 21.36 14.07
CA ILE A 397 17.03 22.81 14.22
C ILE A 397 15.74 23.21 13.50
N LYS A 398 15.56 22.76 12.24
CA LYS A 398 14.33 23.01 11.49
C LYS A 398 13.08 22.44 12.18
N SER A 399 13.19 21.29 12.83
CA SER A 399 12.08 20.67 13.54
C SER A 399 11.72 21.37 14.83
N TYR A 400 12.68 21.91 15.55
CA TYR A 400 12.42 22.77 16.72
C TYR A 400 11.78 24.08 16.29
N PHE A 401 12.22 24.68 15.18
CA PHE A 401 11.58 25.85 14.61
C PHE A 401 10.15 25.54 14.16
N ALA A 402 9.91 24.42 13.52
CA ALA A 402 8.57 23.95 13.16
C ALA A 402 7.66 23.76 14.40
N LYS A 403 8.21 23.26 15.53
CA LYS A 403 7.48 23.17 16.80
C LYS A 403 7.11 24.56 17.33
N PHE A 404 8.01 25.52 17.22
CA PHE A 404 7.76 26.90 17.63
C PHE A 404 6.65 27.54 16.77
N VAL A 405 6.77 27.46 15.45
CA VAL A 405 5.78 27.99 14.49
C VAL A 405 4.39 27.39 14.72
N ARG A 406 4.32 26.10 15.04
CA ARG A 406 3.09 25.38 15.35
C ARG A 406 2.36 25.91 16.59
N GLN A 407 3.07 26.42 17.60
CA GLN A 407 2.46 27.00 18.80
C GLN A 407 1.63 28.25 18.49
N PHE A 408 1.89 28.89 17.36
CA PHE A 408 1.15 30.07 16.89
C PHE A 408 0.04 29.74 15.87
N GLY A 409 -0.30 28.44 15.69
CA GLY A 409 -1.33 28.02 14.73
C GLY A 409 -0.96 28.18 13.27
N ILE A 410 0.33 28.41 12.98
CA ILE A 410 0.85 28.52 11.61
C ILE A 410 1.13 27.13 11.07
N ALA A 411 0.59 26.80 9.88
CA ALA A 411 0.78 25.53 9.19
C ALA A 411 0.21 24.29 9.93
N GLU A 412 -0.94 24.41 10.61
CA GLU A 412 -1.59 23.30 11.31
C GLU A 412 -1.86 22.10 10.39
N ASP A 413 -2.17 22.34 9.12
CA ASP A 413 -2.42 21.28 8.11
C ASP A 413 -1.18 20.44 7.80
N THR A 414 0.02 21.03 7.92
CA THR A 414 1.29 20.35 7.65
C THR A 414 2.02 19.90 8.90
N LEU A 415 1.75 20.54 10.04
CA LEU A 415 2.40 20.32 11.34
C LEU A 415 1.37 20.16 12.45
N PRO A 416 0.71 19.00 12.55
CA PRO A 416 -0.35 18.76 13.53
C PRO A 416 0.08 19.07 14.96
N LYS A 417 -0.80 19.74 15.71
CA LYS A 417 -0.50 20.29 17.02
C LYS A 417 0.06 19.28 18.03
N TYR A 418 -0.41 18.05 17.96
CA TYR A 418 -0.06 16.99 18.93
C TYR A 418 0.94 15.97 18.38
N MET A 419 1.41 16.11 17.14
CA MET A 419 2.37 15.19 16.55
C MET A 419 3.72 15.25 17.29
N PRO A 420 4.30 14.11 17.69
CA PRO A 420 5.63 14.08 18.32
C PRO A 420 6.69 14.69 17.41
N ILE A 421 7.68 15.36 18.00
CA ILE A 421 8.78 15.97 17.22
C ILE A 421 9.54 14.91 16.43
N GLY A 422 9.71 13.72 17.01
CA GLY A 422 10.31 12.57 16.33
C GLY A 422 9.59 12.26 15.03
N SER A 423 8.27 12.11 15.07
CA SER A 423 7.44 11.85 13.90
C SER A 423 7.52 12.96 12.85
N ILE A 424 7.51 14.23 13.26
CA ILE A 424 7.69 15.36 12.34
C ILE A 424 9.04 15.27 11.63
N LYS A 425 10.12 15.05 12.38
CA LYS A 425 11.46 14.94 11.81
C LYS A 425 11.57 13.80 10.83
N THR A 426 11.11 12.61 11.22
CA THR A 426 11.14 11.41 10.40
C THR A 426 10.34 11.62 9.11
N ASN A 427 9.12 12.14 9.21
CA ASN A 427 8.29 12.41 8.03
C ASN A 427 8.95 13.40 7.07
N VAL A 428 9.51 14.51 7.55
CA VAL A 428 10.19 15.50 6.70
C VAL A 428 11.40 14.89 5.97
N GLN A 429 12.18 14.04 6.65
CA GLN A 429 13.34 13.39 6.03
C GLN A 429 12.95 12.32 5.03
N PHE A 430 11.98 11.45 5.37
CA PHE A 430 11.45 10.47 4.43
C PHE A 430 10.83 11.13 3.20
N GLU A 431 10.09 12.20 3.39
CA GLU A 431 9.53 12.97 2.27
C GLU A 431 10.61 13.57 1.37
N ALA A 432 11.69 14.08 1.93
CA ALA A 432 12.81 14.60 1.14
C ALA A 432 13.49 13.52 0.30
N VAL A 433 13.72 12.34 0.88
CA VAL A 433 14.25 11.17 0.17
C VAL A 433 13.28 10.68 -0.89
N ALA A 434 12.00 10.54 -0.52
CA ALA A 434 10.96 10.07 -1.43
C ALA A 434 10.83 10.98 -2.65
N LYS A 435 10.78 12.29 -2.46
CA LYS A 435 10.76 13.27 -3.56
C LYS A 435 11.99 13.18 -4.46
N THR A 436 13.16 12.86 -3.90
CA THR A 436 14.39 12.67 -4.68
C THR A 436 14.29 11.44 -5.57
N LEU A 437 13.80 10.32 -5.03
CA LEU A 437 13.59 9.08 -5.79
C LEU A 437 12.49 9.24 -6.85
N GLU A 438 11.38 9.88 -6.50
CA GLU A 438 10.31 10.22 -7.47
C GLU A 438 10.85 11.05 -8.64
N LYS A 439 11.63 12.10 -8.32
CA LYS A 439 12.25 12.95 -9.35
C LYS A 439 13.16 12.13 -10.28
N ASN A 440 13.89 11.14 -9.73
CA ASN A 440 14.70 10.24 -10.54
C ASN A 440 13.84 9.34 -11.44
N ILE A 441 12.73 8.79 -10.92
CA ILE A 441 11.80 7.99 -11.73
C ILE A 441 11.25 8.84 -12.89
N TYR A 442 10.74 10.05 -12.61
CA TYR A 442 10.25 10.96 -13.64
C TYR A 442 11.32 11.30 -14.71
N ALA A 443 12.57 11.52 -14.28
CA ALA A 443 13.66 11.83 -15.21
C ALA A 443 14.00 10.64 -16.15
N LYS A 444 13.84 9.41 -15.65
CA LYS A 444 14.09 8.18 -16.42
C LYS A 444 12.91 7.73 -17.29
N GLU A 445 11.72 8.20 -17.00
CA GLU A 445 10.48 7.71 -17.58
C GLU A 445 10.39 7.93 -19.10
N ALA A 446 10.79 9.08 -19.59
CA ALA A 446 10.76 9.38 -21.03
C ALA A 446 11.71 8.45 -21.81
N GLU A 447 12.91 8.21 -21.28
CA GLU A 447 13.88 7.25 -21.85
C GLU A 447 13.33 5.84 -21.81
N PHE A 448 12.74 5.45 -20.67
CA PHE A 448 12.11 4.15 -20.49
C PHE A 448 10.99 3.92 -21.51
N TYR A 449 10.09 4.92 -21.65
CA TYR A 449 9.00 4.85 -22.61
C TYR A 449 9.51 4.74 -24.05
N LYS A 450 10.53 5.53 -24.41
CA LYS A 450 11.16 5.44 -25.75
C LYS A 450 11.75 4.06 -26.02
N LYS A 451 12.34 3.43 -25.01
CA LYS A 451 12.99 2.12 -25.13
C LYS A 451 12.00 0.96 -25.08
N LYS A 452 10.96 1.06 -24.26
CA LYS A 452 10.05 -0.04 -23.93
C LYS A 452 8.67 0.08 -24.58
N GLY A 453 8.25 1.28 -24.98
CA GLY A 453 6.93 1.53 -25.54
C GLY A 453 5.80 1.65 -24.49
N TYR A 454 6.14 1.68 -23.19
CA TYR A 454 5.17 1.77 -22.10
C TYR A 454 5.76 2.51 -20.89
N LEU A 455 4.87 2.96 -20.00
CA LEU A 455 5.27 3.61 -18.74
C LEU A 455 5.76 2.59 -17.71
N PRO A 456 6.69 2.96 -16.82
CA PRO A 456 7.21 2.05 -15.82
C PRO A 456 6.10 1.45 -14.93
N SER A 457 6.11 0.13 -14.77
CA SER A 457 5.30 -0.58 -13.79
C SER A 457 5.84 -0.35 -12.37
N PHE A 458 5.13 -0.85 -11.36
CA PHE A 458 5.65 -0.84 -9.98
C PHE A 458 7.04 -1.49 -9.89
N GLN A 459 7.22 -2.65 -10.51
CA GLN A 459 8.49 -3.39 -10.53
C GLN A 459 9.59 -2.65 -11.30
N ASP A 460 9.24 -1.99 -12.41
CA ASP A 460 10.20 -1.17 -13.15
C ASP A 460 10.65 0.04 -12.33
N MET A 461 9.74 0.67 -11.59
CA MET A 461 10.07 1.76 -10.68
C MET A 461 11.00 1.29 -9.54
N MET A 462 10.78 0.08 -9.00
CA MET A 462 11.69 -0.54 -8.02
C MET A 462 13.11 -0.73 -8.60
N LYS A 463 13.22 -1.21 -9.84
CA LYS A 463 14.51 -1.37 -10.53
C LYS A 463 15.20 -0.02 -10.78
N ILE A 464 14.43 1.01 -11.17
CA ILE A 464 14.97 2.37 -11.36
C ILE A 464 15.50 2.93 -10.03
N ASN A 465 14.80 2.69 -8.91
CA ASN A 465 15.24 3.10 -7.60
C ASN A 465 16.51 2.37 -7.15
N GLU A 466 16.60 1.06 -7.40
CA GLU A 466 17.78 0.27 -7.04
C GLU A 466 19.02 0.72 -7.83
N GLU A 467 18.87 1.00 -9.11
CA GLU A 467 19.93 1.57 -9.92
C GLU A 467 20.39 2.94 -9.36
N TYR A 468 19.43 3.79 -9.00
CA TYR A 468 19.74 5.07 -8.36
C TYR A 468 20.51 4.88 -7.05
N ARG A 469 20.05 4.01 -6.14
CA ARG A 469 20.72 3.70 -4.88
C ARG A 469 22.16 3.25 -5.10
N TYR A 470 22.35 2.33 -6.06
CA TYR A 470 23.67 1.78 -6.39
C TYR A 470 24.63 2.88 -6.88
N GLN A 471 24.19 3.71 -7.82
CA GLN A 471 25.01 4.81 -8.36
C GLN A 471 25.32 5.87 -7.30
N ASP A 472 24.38 6.17 -6.44
CA ASP A 472 24.56 7.12 -5.34
C ASP A 472 25.53 6.58 -4.29
N CYS A 473 25.46 5.28 -3.97
CA CYS A 473 26.41 4.61 -3.09
C CYS A 473 27.84 4.68 -3.65
N LYS A 474 28.01 4.45 -4.96
CA LYS A 474 29.34 4.57 -5.61
C LYS A 474 29.91 5.97 -5.52
N LYS A 475 29.09 7.00 -5.72
CA LYS A 475 29.51 8.39 -5.53
C LYS A 475 29.94 8.66 -4.10
N GLN A 476 29.20 8.11 -3.12
CA GLN A 476 29.55 8.25 -1.71
C GLN A 476 30.86 7.57 -1.36
N GLN A 477 31.13 6.35 -1.90
CA GLN A 477 32.41 5.67 -1.71
C GLN A 477 33.57 6.49 -2.29
N ALA A 478 33.47 6.95 -3.53
CA ALA A 478 34.50 7.78 -4.17
C ALA A 478 34.80 9.07 -3.39
N PHE A 479 33.77 9.71 -2.84
CA PHE A 479 33.96 10.90 -2.00
C PHE A 479 34.71 10.58 -0.69
N ARG A 480 34.40 9.45 -0.03
CA ARG A 480 35.11 9.02 1.19
C ARG A 480 36.58 8.74 0.91
N GLU A 481 36.87 8.06 -0.17
CA GLU A 481 38.26 7.78 -0.59
C GLU A 481 39.03 9.08 -0.86
N ALA A 482 38.42 10.05 -1.54
CA ALA A 482 39.03 11.33 -1.89
C ALA A 482 39.29 12.23 -0.65
N THR A 483 38.37 12.20 0.34
CA THR A 483 38.42 13.09 1.49
C THR A 483 39.05 12.49 2.75
N ARG A 484 39.34 11.17 2.71
CA ARG A 484 39.84 10.40 3.88
C ARG A 484 38.94 10.46 5.13
N TYR A 485 37.63 10.77 4.96
CA TYR A 485 36.67 10.75 6.07
C TYR A 485 36.20 9.31 6.32
N PRO A 486 36.52 8.70 7.48
CA PRO A 486 36.25 7.30 7.73
C PRO A 486 34.78 7.00 8.10
N ASN A 487 34.02 8.01 8.52
CA ASN A 487 32.67 7.82 9.08
C ASN A 487 31.59 8.63 8.36
N ASP A 488 30.50 7.97 7.97
CA ASP A 488 29.32 8.60 7.37
C ASP A 488 28.61 9.58 8.29
N ARG A 489 28.74 9.36 9.61
CA ARG A 489 28.12 10.19 10.64
C ARG A 489 28.72 11.59 10.74
N ASP A 490 29.98 11.74 10.36
CA ASP A 490 30.73 13.01 10.49
C ASP A 490 30.56 13.89 9.24
N ILE A 491 29.99 13.37 8.18
CA ILE A 491 29.83 14.11 6.93
C ILE A 491 28.46 14.78 6.92
N GLY A 492 28.33 15.83 7.69
CA GLY A 492 27.18 16.73 7.62
C GLY A 492 27.07 17.38 6.23
N GLY A 493 26.48 16.68 5.29
CA GLY A 493 26.22 17.18 3.94
C GLY A 493 27.38 16.96 2.99
N ASN A 494 27.58 15.71 2.56
CA ASN A 494 28.38 15.43 1.39
C ASN A 494 27.73 16.05 0.15
N PRO A 495 28.32 17.07 -0.49
CA PRO A 495 27.74 17.69 -1.68
C PRO A 495 27.69 16.76 -2.90
N ALA A 496 28.42 15.63 -2.86
CA ALA A 496 28.42 14.62 -3.92
C ALA A 496 27.36 13.55 -3.73
N SER A 497 26.75 13.43 -2.52
CA SER A 497 25.71 12.44 -2.23
C SER A 497 24.31 13.00 -2.44
N SER A 498 23.41 12.12 -2.81
CA SER A 498 21.98 12.44 -2.85
C SER A 498 21.39 12.54 -1.45
N GLN A 499 20.14 12.97 -1.39
CA GLN A 499 19.37 12.97 -0.16
C GLN A 499 19.28 11.57 0.49
N PHE A 500 19.36 10.47 -0.30
CA PHE A 500 19.25 9.11 0.25
C PHE A 500 20.41 8.80 1.20
N HIS A 501 21.66 8.75 0.72
CA HIS A 501 22.81 8.42 1.56
C HIS A 501 23.15 9.51 2.62
N TYR A 502 22.48 10.63 2.57
CA TYR A 502 22.55 11.63 3.61
C TYR A 502 21.75 11.24 4.87
N PHE A 503 20.63 10.53 4.71
CA PHE A 503 19.75 10.11 5.80
C PHE A 503 19.80 8.62 6.11
N PHE A 504 20.33 7.83 5.20
CA PHE A 504 20.47 6.38 5.35
C PHE A 504 21.92 5.96 5.15
N TYR A 505 22.44 5.17 6.06
CA TYR A 505 23.78 4.63 5.94
C TYR A 505 23.77 3.11 6.07
N ASN A 506 24.72 2.46 5.41
CA ASN A 506 24.96 1.03 5.51
C ASN A 506 26.29 0.79 6.23
N LYS A 507 26.26 0.05 7.33
CA LYS A 507 27.46 -0.31 8.12
C LYS A 507 28.46 -1.14 7.33
N SER A 508 27.99 -1.99 6.40
CA SER A 508 28.85 -2.83 5.58
C SER A 508 29.70 -2.04 4.59
N LYS A 509 29.34 -0.80 4.30
CA LYS A 509 29.95 0.04 3.25
C LYS A 509 29.94 -0.60 1.86
N ASP A 510 29.20 -1.68 1.67
CA ASP A 510 29.02 -2.35 0.39
C ASP A 510 27.86 -1.73 -0.39
N CYS A 511 28.07 -1.45 -1.66
CA CYS A 511 27.03 -0.92 -2.54
C CYS A 511 26.15 -2.01 -3.18
N LYS A 512 26.50 -3.30 -3.03
CA LYS A 512 25.77 -4.40 -3.66
C LYS A 512 24.47 -4.79 -2.93
#